data_a806612b13bc12e939b5cb6c87c81d08
#
_entry.id   a806612b13bc12e939b5cb6c87c81d08
#
_cell.length_a   1.000
_cell.length_b   1.000
_cell.length_c   1.000
_cell.angle_alpha   90.00
_cell.angle_beta   90.00
_cell.angle_gamma   90.00
#
_symmetry.space_group_name_H-M   'P 1'
#
loop_
_entity.id
_entity.type
_entity.pdbx_description
1 polymer ?
#
loop_
_entity_poly.entity_id
_entity_poly.type
_entity_poly.pdbx_seq_one_letter_code
_entity_poly.pdbx_strand_id
1 'polypeptide(L)'
;MKLRIFTEPQQGASYKDLLAVAQHAEKLGFDGFFRSDHYVKMGDQTSGLPGPSDAWITLAGIARETSTIRLGTLVNSSTFRYPGVLAISIANVDDMSNGRVELGLGAGWFNDEHTSYGIPF
;
A
#
# COMPACT_ATOMS: atom_id res chain seq x y z
N MET A 1 -13.84 -19.98 -0.30
CA MET A 1 -12.43 -19.56 -0.27
C MET A 1 -12.39 -18.07 -0.54
N LYS A 2 -11.60 -17.30 0.22
CA LYS A 2 -11.41 -15.86 -0.01
C LYS A 2 -10.13 -15.66 -0.81
N LEU A 3 -10.23 -14.99 -1.95
CA LEU A 3 -9.09 -14.66 -2.80
C LEU A 3 -8.71 -13.21 -2.58
N ARG A 4 -7.42 -12.93 -2.47
CA ARG A 4 -6.87 -11.58 -2.28
C ARG A 4 -5.75 -11.33 -3.26
N ILE A 5 -5.63 -10.10 -3.75
CA ILE A 5 -4.54 -9.67 -4.62
C ILE A 5 -3.52 -8.91 -3.80
N PHE A 6 -2.25 -9.21 -4.05
CA PHE A 6 -1.10 -8.45 -3.53
C PHE A 6 -0.35 -7.81 -4.69
N THR A 7 0.07 -6.56 -4.51
CA THR A 7 0.80 -5.77 -5.51
C THR A 7 2.04 -5.13 -4.91
N GLU A 8 3.06 -4.96 -5.74
CA GLU A 8 4.33 -4.33 -5.40
C GLU A 8 4.59 -3.11 -6.29
N PRO A 9 3.91 -1.97 -6.06
CA PRO A 9 3.97 -0.81 -6.94
C PRO A 9 5.35 -0.17 -7.05
N GLN A 10 6.22 -0.33 -6.05
CA GLN A 10 7.60 0.13 -6.13
C GLN A 10 8.38 -0.51 -7.30
N GLN A 11 7.90 -1.62 -7.84
CA GLN A 11 8.50 -2.27 -9.01
C GLN A 11 8.12 -1.61 -10.35
N GLY A 12 7.31 -0.58 -10.35
CA GLY A 12 7.04 0.22 -11.53
C GLY A 12 5.56 0.40 -11.89
N ALA A 13 4.66 0.41 -10.91
CA ALA A 13 3.24 0.67 -11.13
C ALA A 13 2.83 2.08 -10.67
N SER A 14 2.06 2.76 -11.50
CA SER A 14 1.44 4.05 -11.15
C SER A 14 0.19 3.88 -10.28
N TYR A 15 -0.31 4.99 -9.70
CA TYR A 15 -1.61 4.99 -9.02
C TYR A 15 -2.74 4.49 -9.95
N LYS A 16 -2.70 4.89 -11.23
CA LYS A 16 -3.70 4.46 -12.22
C LYS A 16 -3.70 2.94 -12.41
N ASP A 17 -2.53 2.31 -12.41
CA ASP A 17 -2.41 0.87 -12.53
C ASP A 17 -2.96 0.17 -11.27
N LEU A 18 -2.61 0.67 -10.09
CA LEU A 18 -3.14 0.16 -8.82
C LEU A 18 -4.66 0.24 -8.75
N LEU A 19 -5.22 1.39 -9.12
CA LEU A 19 -6.66 1.62 -9.14
C LEU A 19 -7.36 0.66 -10.12
N ALA A 20 -6.81 0.49 -11.32
CA ALA A 20 -7.36 -0.42 -12.32
C ALA A 20 -7.37 -1.87 -11.80
N VAL A 21 -6.29 -2.31 -11.15
CA VAL A 21 -6.22 -3.65 -10.55
C VAL A 21 -7.24 -3.80 -9.42
N ALA A 22 -7.36 -2.82 -8.52
CA ALA A 22 -8.29 -2.87 -7.39
C ALA A 22 -9.76 -2.94 -7.87
N GLN A 23 -10.14 -2.09 -8.82
CA GLN A 23 -11.50 -2.07 -9.39
C GLN A 23 -11.82 -3.36 -10.16
N HIS A 24 -10.85 -3.90 -10.89
CA HIS A 24 -11.05 -5.14 -11.61
C HIS A 24 -11.17 -6.34 -10.66
N ALA A 25 -10.34 -6.38 -9.61
CA ALA A 25 -10.42 -7.39 -8.56
C ALA A 25 -11.78 -7.35 -7.84
N GLU A 26 -12.25 -6.14 -7.49
CA GLU A 26 -13.57 -5.95 -6.89
C GLU A 26 -14.69 -6.49 -7.79
N LYS A 27 -14.66 -6.13 -9.06
CA LYS A 27 -15.63 -6.60 -10.06
C LYS A 27 -15.65 -8.12 -10.22
N LEU A 28 -14.51 -8.77 -10.06
CA LEU A 28 -14.36 -10.22 -10.11
C LEU A 28 -14.67 -10.93 -8.79
N GLY A 29 -15.04 -10.19 -7.74
CA GLY A 29 -15.40 -10.74 -6.43
C GLY A 29 -14.22 -11.17 -5.56
N PHE A 30 -13.05 -10.60 -5.76
CA PHE A 30 -11.93 -10.79 -4.81
C PHE A 30 -12.26 -10.15 -3.46
N ASP A 31 -11.83 -10.80 -2.38
CA ASP A 31 -12.08 -10.34 -1.00
C ASP A 31 -11.22 -9.13 -0.60
N GLY A 32 -10.02 -9.01 -1.13
CA GLY A 32 -9.12 -7.94 -0.75
C GLY A 32 -8.07 -7.58 -1.80
N PHE A 33 -7.68 -6.31 -1.76
CA PHE A 33 -6.57 -5.73 -2.49
C PHE A 33 -5.53 -5.22 -1.49
N PHE A 34 -4.31 -5.71 -1.61
CA PHE A 34 -3.19 -5.36 -0.73
C PHE A 34 -2.01 -4.86 -1.55
N ARG A 35 -1.25 -3.95 -0.94
CA ARG A 35 0.02 -3.51 -1.51
C ARG A 35 1.14 -3.59 -0.49
N SER A 36 2.39 -3.68 -0.99
CA SER A 36 3.59 -3.46 -0.19
C SER A 36 3.68 -2.00 0.28
N ASP A 37 4.40 -1.76 1.36
CA ASP A 37 4.77 -0.43 1.84
C ASP A 37 6.27 -0.22 1.59
N HIS A 38 6.65 -0.15 0.32
CA HIS A 38 8.01 0.08 -0.15
C HIS A 38 8.08 1.32 -1.03
N TYR A 39 9.17 2.08 -0.91
CA TYR A 39 9.44 3.28 -1.69
C TYR A 39 10.49 3.05 -2.78
N VAL A 40 11.40 2.11 -2.57
CA VAL A 40 12.52 1.84 -3.48
C VAL A 40 12.30 0.54 -4.23
N LYS A 41 12.55 0.58 -5.53
CA LYS A 41 12.55 -0.61 -6.37
C LYS A 41 13.63 -1.59 -5.90
N MET A 42 13.28 -2.85 -5.83
CA MET A 42 14.20 -3.93 -5.50
C MET A 42 14.85 -4.48 -6.78
N GLY A 43 16.13 -4.85 -6.68
CA GLY A 43 16.90 -5.36 -7.80
C GLY A 43 17.47 -4.24 -8.68
N ASP A 44 17.34 -4.33 -10.01
CA ASP A 44 17.86 -3.32 -10.92
C ASP A 44 17.18 -1.97 -10.73
N GLN A 45 17.95 -0.99 -10.29
CA GLN A 45 17.50 0.38 -10.00
C GLN A 45 17.40 1.28 -11.23
N THR A 46 17.73 0.80 -12.43
CA THR A 46 17.83 1.62 -13.63
C THR A 46 16.51 2.18 -14.17
N SER A 47 15.37 1.66 -13.71
CA SER A 47 14.06 2.16 -14.10
C SER A 47 13.30 2.68 -12.88
N GLY A 48 13.43 3.97 -12.60
CA GLY A 48 12.80 4.61 -11.43
C GLY A 48 11.39 5.16 -11.66
N LEU A 49 10.78 4.93 -12.80
CA LEU A 49 9.45 5.44 -13.12
C LEU A 49 8.37 4.36 -12.98
N PRO A 50 7.19 4.76 -12.50
CA PRO A 50 6.73 6.11 -12.16
C PRO A 50 7.26 6.70 -10.85
N GLY A 51 8.13 6.05 -10.12
CA GLY A 51 8.69 6.51 -8.86
C GLY A 51 7.92 6.02 -7.62
N PRO A 52 8.40 6.37 -6.43
CA PRO A 52 7.82 5.89 -5.18
C PRO A 52 6.40 6.43 -4.95
N SER A 53 5.58 5.63 -4.26
CA SER A 53 4.25 6.03 -3.84
C SER A 53 3.98 5.59 -2.41
N ASP A 54 3.40 6.47 -1.61
CA ASP A 54 3.01 6.14 -0.23
C ASP A 54 1.82 5.17 -0.22
N ALA A 55 1.88 4.17 0.66
CA ALA A 55 0.86 3.14 0.74
C ALA A 55 -0.49 3.72 1.17
N TRP A 56 -0.54 4.51 2.23
CA TRP A 56 -1.80 5.01 2.79
C TRP A 56 -2.42 6.11 1.96
N ILE A 57 -1.62 6.94 1.29
CA ILE A 57 -2.14 7.95 0.35
C ILE A 57 -2.80 7.26 -0.85
N THR A 58 -2.18 6.25 -1.42
CA THR A 58 -2.76 5.52 -2.55
C THR A 58 -3.97 4.67 -2.15
N LEU A 59 -3.93 4.03 -0.98
CA LEU A 59 -5.08 3.29 -0.45
C LEU A 59 -6.26 4.21 -0.12
N ALA A 60 -6.04 5.44 0.34
CA ALA A 60 -7.10 6.44 0.54
C ALA A 60 -7.82 6.76 -0.78
N GLY A 61 -7.08 6.97 -1.87
CA GLY A 61 -7.67 7.14 -3.19
C GLY A 61 -8.48 5.92 -3.64
N ILE A 62 -7.91 4.73 -3.53
CA ILE A 62 -8.59 3.47 -3.89
C ILE A 62 -9.83 3.24 -3.03
N ALA A 63 -9.80 3.62 -1.74
CA ALA A 63 -10.94 3.52 -0.83
C ALA A 63 -12.17 4.28 -1.36
N ARG A 64 -11.95 5.44 -1.99
CA ARG A 64 -13.02 6.26 -2.56
C ARG A 64 -13.51 5.78 -3.94
N GLU A 65 -12.68 5.03 -4.65
CA GLU A 65 -12.94 4.55 -6.02
C GLU A 65 -13.40 3.08 -6.06
N THR A 66 -13.54 2.45 -4.89
CA THR A 66 -14.05 1.07 -4.71
C THR A 66 -15.12 1.06 -3.62
N SER A 67 -15.92 -0.02 -3.52
CA SER A 67 -17.08 -0.06 -2.64
C SER A 67 -17.09 -1.23 -1.67
N THR A 68 -16.55 -2.38 -2.02
CA THR A 68 -16.71 -3.64 -1.26
C THR A 68 -15.40 -4.34 -0.95
N ILE A 69 -14.39 -4.22 -1.80
CA ILE A 69 -13.10 -4.89 -1.64
C ILE A 69 -12.36 -4.37 -0.40
N ARG A 70 -11.84 -5.27 0.42
CA ARG A 70 -11.01 -4.90 1.57
C ARG A 70 -9.66 -4.36 1.10
N LEU A 71 -9.10 -3.43 1.84
CA LEU A 71 -7.90 -2.70 1.46
C LEU A 71 -6.86 -2.77 2.56
N GLY A 72 -5.59 -2.91 2.21
CA GLY A 72 -4.57 -2.90 3.24
C GLY A 72 -3.14 -2.98 2.74
N THR A 73 -2.26 -3.07 3.70
CA THR A 73 -0.82 -3.29 3.46
C THR A 73 -0.42 -4.73 3.82
N LEU A 74 0.45 -5.31 3.02
CA LEU A 74 1.05 -6.62 3.29
C LEU A 74 2.56 -6.51 3.05
N VAL A 75 3.29 -5.92 4.00
CA VAL A 75 2.83 -5.35 5.27
C VAL A 75 3.35 -3.92 5.38
N ASN A 76 2.78 -3.12 6.30
CA ASN A 76 3.30 -1.79 6.61
C ASN A 76 4.63 -1.90 7.36
N SER A 77 5.63 -1.13 6.99
CA SER A 77 6.86 -1.03 7.76
C SER A 77 6.66 -0.17 8.99
N SER A 78 6.88 -0.73 10.18
CA SER A 78 6.71 0.00 11.45
C SER A 78 7.71 1.13 11.63
N THR A 79 8.81 1.12 10.87
CA THR A 79 9.87 2.12 10.95
C THR A 79 9.60 3.38 10.11
N PHE A 80 8.69 3.32 9.13
CA PHE A 80 8.51 4.42 8.17
C PHE A 80 7.71 5.59 8.73
N ARG A 81 6.89 5.38 9.73
CA ARG A 81 5.99 6.41 10.27
C ARG A 81 5.91 6.32 11.79
N TYR A 82 5.82 7.48 12.44
CA TYR A 82 5.51 7.50 13.87
C TYR A 82 4.17 6.80 14.15
N PRO A 83 4.09 5.94 15.16
CA PRO A 83 2.93 5.08 15.36
C PRO A 83 1.61 5.84 15.56
N GLY A 84 1.63 6.99 16.23
CA GLY A 84 0.43 7.82 16.39
C GLY A 84 -0.06 8.41 15.05
N VAL A 85 0.84 8.89 14.22
CA VAL A 85 0.52 9.42 12.88
C VAL A 85 0.02 8.31 11.97
N LEU A 86 0.67 7.14 12.01
CA LEU A 86 0.22 5.97 11.26
C LEU A 86 -1.20 5.56 11.65
N ALA A 87 -1.50 5.48 12.95
CA ALA A 87 -2.83 5.13 13.45
C ALA A 87 -3.91 6.10 12.94
N ILE A 88 -3.62 7.41 12.94
CA ILE A 88 -4.54 8.43 12.39
C ILE A 88 -4.76 8.22 10.90
N SER A 89 -3.70 7.98 10.13
CA SER A 89 -3.78 7.75 8.68
C SER A 89 -4.65 6.53 8.36
N ILE A 90 -4.43 5.43 9.09
CA ILE A 90 -5.20 4.19 8.93
C ILE A 90 -6.67 4.42 9.26
N ALA A 91 -6.97 5.07 10.40
CA ALA A 91 -8.34 5.35 10.81
C ALA A 91 -9.08 6.22 9.78
N ASN A 92 -8.39 7.21 9.18
CA ASN A 92 -8.98 8.02 8.12
C ASN A 92 -9.29 7.20 6.87
N VAL A 93 -8.38 6.32 6.44
CA VAL A 93 -8.62 5.46 5.28
C VAL A 93 -9.74 4.46 5.58
N ASP A 94 -9.83 3.96 6.80
CA ASP A 94 -10.92 3.07 7.22
C ASP A 94 -12.27 3.78 7.15
N ASP A 95 -12.37 5.00 7.67
CA ASP A 95 -13.57 5.83 7.56
C ASP A 95 -13.92 6.11 6.08
N MET A 96 -12.95 6.54 5.27
CA MET A 96 -13.14 6.79 3.84
C MET A 96 -13.61 5.56 3.06
N SER A 97 -13.28 4.38 3.55
CA SER A 97 -13.63 3.09 2.94
C SER A 97 -14.93 2.46 3.50
N ASN A 98 -15.55 3.05 4.52
CA ASN A 98 -16.64 2.45 5.30
C ASN A 98 -16.23 1.13 5.99
N GLY A 99 -15.08 1.14 6.69
CA GLY A 99 -14.65 0.02 7.54
C GLY A 99 -14.05 -1.17 6.78
N ARG A 100 -13.39 -0.93 5.64
CA ARG A 100 -12.81 -2.01 4.80
C ARG A 100 -11.32 -2.21 4.99
N VAL A 101 -10.66 -1.44 5.86
CA VAL A 101 -9.21 -1.52 6.01
C VAL A 101 -8.79 -2.74 6.84
N GLU A 102 -7.71 -3.35 6.42
CA GLU A 102 -6.95 -4.34 7.18
C GLU A 102 -5.48 -3.90 7.28
N LEU A 103 -4.98 -3.75 8.48
CA LEU A 103 -3.57 -3.41 8.70
C LEU A 103 -2.72 -4.66 8.83
N GLY A 104 -1.83 -4.89 7.88
CA GLY A 104 -0.68 -5.75 8.08
C GLY A 104 0.50 -4.89 8.57
N LEU A 105 1.11 -5.24 9.69
CA LEU A 105 2.23 -4.51 10.29
C LEU A 105 3.44 -5.43 10.43
N GLY A 106 4.59 -4.98 9.94
CA GLY A 106 5.87 -5.67 10.02
C GLY A 106 6.99 -4.79 10.54
N ALA A 107 8.11 -5.39 10.90
CA ALA A 107 9.26 -4.70 11.49
C ALA A 107 9.98 -3.75 10.52
N GLY A 108 9.86 -4.00 9.21
CA GLY A 108 10.74 -3.41 8.22
C GLY A 108 12.01 -4.27 8.05
N TRP A 109 12.68 -4.14 6.90
CA TRP A 109 13.89 -4.92 6.64
C TRP A 109 14.81 -4.31 5.58
N PHE A 110 14.28 -3.55 4.62
CA PHE A 110 15.04 -3.07 3.48
C PHE A 110 15.84 -1.81 3.84
N ASN A 111 17.10 -2.00 4.17
CA ASN A 111 17.99 -0.96 4.68
C ASN A 111 18.21 0.20 3.69
N ASP A 112 18.21 -0.09 2.39
CA ASP A 112 18.42 0.93 1.35
C ASP A 112 17.34 2.02 1.37
N GLU A 113 16.10 1.67 1.69
CA GLU A 113 15.01 2.65 1.85
C GLU A 113 15.26 3.55 3.04
N HIS A 114 15.65 2.99 4.18
CA HIS A 114 15.93 3.74 5.39
C HIS A 114 17.06 4.75 5.15
N THR A 115 18.13 4.29 4.52
CA THR A 115 19.27 5.16 4.16
C THR A 115 18.87 6.24 3.16
N SER A 116 18.13 5.89 2.10
CA SER A 116 17.76 6.81 1.03
C SER A 116 16.83 7.92 1.49
N TYR A 117 15.97 7.65 2.46
CA TYR A 117 14.98 8.61 2.97
C TYR A 117 15.28 9.16 4.36
N GLY A 118 16.46 8.84 4.91
CA GLY A 118 16.85 9.31 6.25
C GLY A 118 15.95 8.77 7.36
N ILE A 119 15.41 7.58 7.19
CA ILE A 119 14.55 6.92 8.18
C ILE A 119 15.45 6.11 9.11
N PRO A 120 15.39 6.32 10.43
CA PRO A 120 16.13 5.50 11.38
C PRO A 120 15.73 4.01 11.29
N PHE A 121 16.75 3.13 11.38
CA PHE A 121 16.53 1.70 11.37
C PHE A 121 17.22 1.03 12.54
#